data_0b49688ba6ce10f3c441bfeff72e7f5a
#
_entry.id   0b49688ba6ce10f3c441bfeff72e7f5a
#
_cell.length_a   1.000
_cell.length_b   1.000
_cell.length_c   1.000
_cell.angle_alpha   90.00
_cell.angle_beta   90.00
_cell.angle_gamma   90.00
#
_symmetry.space_group_name_H-M   'P 1'
#
loop_
_entity.id
_entity.type
_entity.pdbx_description
1 polymer ?
#
loop_
_entity_poly.entity_id
_entity_poly.type
_entity_poly.pdbx_seq_one_letter_code
_entity_poly.pdbx_strand_id
1 'polypeptide(L)'
;MSRDLAFIVSDLHLGSPHFYHREFIAFLDQLPADATLVLNGDIVDDVRRQLPAAPRSVVDRLIRESQQRPVIWVRGNHDECLALPDPGAIQFVDRWQFGTRLLVVHGADLDRLMPRHGLFKWLFRRLHRLRVALGFRDMHVAEYAKRWTSLYRALNEHVARNALRAAAEGGFAAIACGHTHAAMDLTTGQGRYLNTGAWTESPLHYLRVDAASVALHRYAPAAVETPCVTRSR
;
A
#
# COMPACT_ATOMS: atom_id res chain seq x y z
N MET A 1 -21.29 1.88 -17.12
CA MET A 1 -21.46 2.31 -15.70
C MET A 1 -20.24 3.12 -15.35
N SER A 2 -20.40 4.37 -14.98
CA SER A 2 -19.31 5.28 -14.65
C SER A 2 -18.64 4.80 -13.36
N ARG A 3 -17.36 4.44 -13.46
CA ARG A 3 -16.56 3.96 -12.33
C ARG A 3 -15.84 5.16 -11.74
N ASP A 4 -16.62 6.10 -11.23
CA ASP A 4 -16.14 7.43 -10.82
C ASP A 4 -15.65 7.48 -9.38
N LEU A 5 -15.47 6.31 -8.75
CA LEU A 5 -14.97 6.19 -7.38
C LEU A 5 -13.97 5.06 -7.27
N ALA A 6 -12.79 5.35 -6.76
CA ALA A 6 -11.77 4.35 -6.49
C ALA A 6 -11.14 4.54 -5.10
N PHE A 7 -10.78 3.43 -4.47
CA PHE A 7 -10.00 3.37 -3.24
C PHE A 7 -8.69 2.67 -3.53
N ILE A 8 -7.58 3.28 -3.12
CA ILE A 8 -6.24 2.79 -3.42
C ILE A 8 -5.49 2.57 -2.11
N VAL A 9 -4.92 1.40 -1.97
CA VAL A 9 -4.04 1.01 -0.86
C VAL A 9 -2.77 0.38 -1.43
N SER A 10 -1.67 0.38 -0.68
CA SER A 10 -0.41 -0.28 -1.07
C SER A 10 0.26 -0.95 0.13
N ASP A 11 1.28 -1.74 -0.15
CA ASP A 11 2.22 -2.25 0.84
C ASP A 11 1.53 -2.95 2.02
N LEU A 12 0.64 -3.90 1.71
CA LEU A 12 -0.02 -4.73 2.71
C LEU A 12 0.95 -5.75 3.31
N HIS A 13 1.87 -6.27 2.50
CA HIS A 13 2.84 -7.30 2.91
C HIS A 13 2.18 -8.49 3.61
N LEU A 14 1.18 -9.10 2.96
CA LEU A 14 0.52 -10.32 3.42
C LEU A 14 1.58 -11.41 3.67
N GLY A 15 1.59 -11.96 4.87
CA GLY A 15 2.62 -12.88 5.36
C GLY A 15 3.59 -12.22 6.34
N SER A 16 3.66 -10.90 6.39
CA SER A 16 4.36 -10.16 7.45
C SER A 16 3.60 -10.25 8.77
N PRO A 17 4.27 -10.48 9.91
CA PRO A 17 3.63 -10.46 11.23
C PRO A 17 3.14 -9.06 11.65
N HIS A 18 3.52 -8.02 10.91
CA HIS A 18 3.16 -6.63 11.18
C HIS A 18 1.93 -6.16 10.40
N PHE A 19 1.37 -6.99 9.52
CA PHE A 19 0.18 -6.63 8.74
C PHE A 19 -1.04 -6.44 9.63
N TYR A 20 -1.74 -5.33 9.46
CA TYR A 20 -2.98 -4.97 10.17
C TYR A 20 -4.19 -5.67 9.55
N HIS A 21 -4.27 -7.00 9.78
CA HIS A 21 -5.25 -7.88 9.15
C HIS A 21 -6.71 -7.49 9.46
N ARG A 22 -7.03 -7.26 10.74
CA ARG A 22 -8.40 -6.95 11.17
C ARG A 22 -8.88 -5.61 10.60
N GLU A 23 -8.00 -4.63 10.63
CA GLU A 23 -8.24 -3.28 10.13
C GLU A 23 -8.45 -3.30 8.62
N PHE A 24 -7.70 -4.12 7.89
CA PHE A 24 -7.85 -4.23 6.45
C PHE A 24 -9.16 -4.90 6.06
N ILE A 25 -9.59 -5.97 6.75
CA ILE A 25 -10.91 -6.59 6.52
C ILE A 25 -12.02 -5.58 6.82
N ALA A 26 -11.94 -4.86 7.94
CA ALA A 26 -12.92 -3.84 8.28
C ALA A 26 -12.94 -2.67 7.28
N PHE A 27 -11.79 -2.32 6.69
CA PHE A 27 -11.71 -1.36 5.58
C PHE A 27 -12.48 -1.87 4.36
N LEU A 28 -12.27 -3.12 3.94
CA LEU A 28 -12.99 -3.71 2.80
C LEU A 28 -14.52 -3.71 3.02
N ASP A 29 -14.96 -3.98 4.26
CA ASP A 29 -16.38 -4.01 4.62
C ASP A 29 -17.05 -2.61 4.53
N GLN A 30 -16.27 -1.54 4.62
CA GLN A 30 -16.75 -0.16 4.54
C GLN A 30 -16.77 0.40 3.11
N LEU A 31 -16.18 -0.32 2.14
CA LEU A 31 -16.12 0.18 0.77
C LEU A 31 -17.50 0.16 0.09
N PRO A 32 -17.92 1.25 -0.59
CA PRO A 32 -19.12 1.25 -1.42
C PRO A 32 -19.07 0.12 -2.48
N ALA A 33 -20.20 -0.51 -2.72
CA ALA A 33 -20.28 -1.70 -3.60
C ALA A 33 -19.86 -1.41 -5.05
N ASP A 34 -20.02 -0.18 -5.52
CA ASP A 34 -19.71 0.27 -6.88
C ASP A 34 -18.28 0.84 -7.03
N ALA A 35 -17.53 0.95 -5.93
CA ALA A 35 -16.18 1.49 -5.95
C ALA A 35 -15.17 0.51 -6.56
N THR A 36 -14.21 1.01 -7.33
CA THR A 36 -13.03 0.25 -7.76
C THR A 36 -12.05 0.15 -6.58
N LEU A 37 -11.55 -1.05 -6.31
CA LEU A 37 -10.44 -1.27 -5.38
C LEU A 37 -9.13 -1.40 -6.16
N VAL A 38 -8.15 -0.57 -5.83
CA VAL A 38 -6.80 -0.63 -6.43
C VAL A 38 -5.79 -1.01 -5.36
N LEU A 39 -5.15 -2.15 -5.56
CA LEU A 39 -4.06 -2.68 -4.75
C LEU A 39 -2.75 -2.27 -5.41
N ASN A 40 -2.06 -1.26 -4.88
CA ASN A 40 -0.92 -0.62 -5.55
C ASN A 40 0.42 -1.23 -5.15
N GLY A 41 0.58 -2.53 -5.36
CA GLY A 41 1.82 -3.28 -5.22
C GLY A 41 2.21 -3.64 -3.79
N ASP A 42 3.13 -4.61 -3.71
CA ASP A 42 3.64 -5.18 -2.46
C ASP A 42 2.50 -5.67 -1.53
N ILE A 43 1.51 -6.32 -2.15
CA ILE A 43 0.37 -6.89 -1.43
C ILE A 43 0.79 -8.17 -0.71
N VAL A 44 1.64 -9.00 -1.34
CA VAL A 44 2.23 -10.20 -0.74
C VAL A 44 3.70 -9.93 -0.42
N ASP A 45 4.14 -10.30 0.79
CA ASP A 45 5.51 -10.03 1.26
C ASP A 45 6.58 -10.91 0.57
N ASP A 46 6.29 -12.20 0.37
CA ASP A 46 7.18 -13.13 -0.33
C ASP A 46 6.36 -14.19 -1.07
N VAL A 47 6.30 -14.08 -2.39
CA VAL A 47 5.55 -15.02 -3.26
C VAL A 47 6.10 -16.44 -3.28
N ARG A 48 7.35 -16.64 -2.81
CA ARG A 48 7.98 -17.97 -2.73
C ARG A 48 7.54 -18.74 -1.49
N ARG A 49 6.88 -18.09 -0.55
CA ARG A 49 6.40 -18.70 0.69
C ARG A 49 4.91 -18.93 0.62
N GLN A 50 4.49 -20.07 1.14
CA GLN A 50 3.07 -20.31 1.34
C GLN A 50 2.54 -19.36 2.41
N LEU A 51 1.47 -18.65 2.06
CA LEU A 51 0.80 -17.75 3.01
C LEU A 51 0.17 -18.55 4.16
N PRO A 52 0.36 -18.13 5.41
CA PRO A 52 -0.42 -18.64 6.55
C PRO A 52 -1.92 -18.43 6.35
N ALA A 53 -2.74 -19.16 7.12
CA ALA A 53 -4.20 -19.15 6.94
C ALA A 53 -4.83 -17.75 7.00
N ALA A 54 -4.42 -16.91 7.96
CA ALA A 54 -4.99 -15.58 8.09
C ALA A 54 -4.65 -14.64 6.90
N PRO A 55 -3.38 -14.44 6.47
CA PRO A 55 -3.09 -13.71 5.23
C PRO A 55 -3.73 -14.32 3.98
N ARG A 56 -3.82 -15.65 3.90
CA ARG A 56 -4.48 -16.32 2.79
C ARG A 56 -5.95 -15.96 2.70
N SER A 57 -6.67 -15.88 3.83
CA SER A 57 -8.08 -15.50 3.85
C SER A 57 -8.33 -14.09 3.29
N VAL A 58 -7.32 -13.21 3.36
CA VAL A 58 -7.39 -11.87 2.72
C VAL A 58 -7.35 -12.01 1.19
N VAL A 59 -6.45 -12.84 0.65
CA VAL A 59 -6.41 -13.10 -0.80
C VAL A 59 -7.73 -13.69 -1.26
N ASP A 60 -8.27 -14.68 -0.54
CA ASP A 60 -9.57 -15.29 -0.85
C ASP A 60 -10.71 -14.25 -0.77
N ARG A 61 -10.63 -13.30 0.16
CA ARG A 61 -11.58 -12.18 0.22
C ARG A 61 -11.45 -11.25 -0.99
N LEU A 62 -10.24 -10.89 -1.41
CA LEU A 62 -10.00 -10.05 -2.58
C LEU A 62 -10.51 -10.71 -3.87
N ILE A 63 -10.34 -12.03 -4.00
CA ILE A 63 -10.92 -12.80 -5.11
C ILE A 63 -12.46 -12.72 -5.09
N ARG A 64 -13.10 -12.85 -3.93
CA ARG A 64 -14.56 -12.67 -3.81
C ARG A 64 -15.00 -11.24 -4.13
N GLU A 65 -14.25 -10.23 -3.64
CA GLU A 65 -14.51 -8.82 -3.98
C GLU A 65 -14.49 -8.58 -5.49
N SER A 66 -13.57 -9.24 -6.21
CA SER A 66 -13.45 -9.09 -7.66
C SER A 66 -14.67 -9.57 -8.45
N GLN A 67 -15.52 -10.38 -7.85
CA GLN A 67 -16.81 -10.81 -8.45
C GLN A 67 -17.91 -9.74 -8.29
N GLN A 68 -17.73 -8.80 -7.38
CA GLN A 68 -18.74 -7.79 -7.03
C GLN A 68 -18.35 -6.40 -7.53
N ARG A 69 -17.04 -6.09 -7.56
CA ARG A 69 -16.47 -4.80 -7.96
C ARG A 69 -15.19 -4.99 -8.75
N PRO A 70 -14.75 -4.00 -9.53
CA PRO A 70 -13.42 -4.06 -10.12
C PRO A 70 -12.34 -4.06 -9.05
N VAL A 71 -11.48 -5.07 -9.09
CA VAL A 71 -10.27 -5.16 -8.27
C VAL A 71 -9.07 -5.13 -9.23
N ILE A 72 -8.25 -4.09 -9.08
CA ILE A 72 -7.05 -3.88 -9.87
C ILE A 72 -5.85 -4.14 -8.97
N TRP A 73 -4.96 -5.01 -9.41
CA TRP A 73 -3.70 -5.28 -8.71
C TRP A 73 -2.54 -4.76 -9.55
N VAL A 74 -2.01 -3.61 -9.16
CA VAL A 74 -0.77 -3.07 -9.71
C VAL A 74 0.38 -3.86 -9.11
N ARG A 75 1.29 -4.37 -9.93
CA ARG A 75 2.42 -5.17 -9.46
C ARG A 75 3.42 -4.32 -8.70
N GLY A 76 3.87 -4.83 -7.55
CA GLY A 76 5.01 -4.32 -6.79
C GLY A 76 6.24 -5.21 -6.95
N ASN A 77 7.36 -4.83 -6.37
CA ASN A 77 8.60 -5.59 -6.47
C ASN A 77 8.61 -6.87 -5.61
N HIS A 78 7.73 -6.99 -4.63
CA HIS A 78 7.57 -8.21 -3.83
C HIS A 78 6.65 -9.23 -4.51
N ASP A 79 5.68 -8.76 -5.28
CA ASP A 79 4.65 -9.59 -5.92
C ASP A 79 4.65 -9.54 -7.46
N GLU A 80 5.73 -9.05 -8.07
CA GLU A 80 5.90 -9.00 -9.52
C GLU A 80 5.64 -10.36 -10.21
N CYS A 81 6.16 -11.42 -9.61
CA CYS A 81 6.04 -12.79 -10.13
C CYS A 81 4.85 -13.56 -9.49
N LEU A 82 3.93 -12.87 -8.82
CA LEU A 82 2.77 -13.54 -8.22
C LEU A 82 1.89 -14.15 -9.29
N ALA A 83 1.64 -15.46 -9.15
CA ALA A 83 0.65 -16.19 -9.93
C ALA A 83 -0.37 -16.81 -8.96
N LEU A 84 -1.61 -16.37 -9.03
CA LEU A 84 -2.71 -17.00 -8.31
C LEU A 84 -3.31 -18.07 -9.22
N PRO A 85 -3.49 -19.31 -8.73
CA PRO A 85 -4.09 -20.39 -9.54
C PRO A 85 -5.50 -20.06 -10.02
N ASP A 86 -6.27 -19.38 -9.19
CA ASP A 86 -7.61 -18.87 -9.50
C ASP A 86 -7.71 -17.41 -8.98
N PRO A 87 -7.42 -16.41 -9.82
CA PRO A 87 -7.45 -15.01 -9.42
C PRO A 87 -8.86 -14.39 -9.44
N GLY A 88 -9.90 -15.14 -9.80
CA GLY A 88 -11.22 -14.59 -10.04
C GLY A 88 -11.22 -13.55 -11.16
N ALA A 89 -11.82 -12.39 -10.91
CA ALA A 89 -11.84 -11.27 -11.86
C ALA A 89 -10.81 -10.18 -11.52
N ILE A 90 -9.79 -10.46 -10.69
CA ILE A 90 -8.71 -9.52 -10.38
C ILE A 90 -7.91 -9.23 -11.66
N GLN A 91 -7.70 -7.95 -11.94
CA GLN A 91 -6.90 -7.50 -13.08
C GLN A 91 -5.49 -7.14 -12.63
N PHE A 92 -4.48 -7.91 -13.07
CA PHE A 92 -3.07 -7.63 -12.80
C PHE A 92 -2.50 -6.71 -13.88
N VAL A 93 -1.95 -5.58 -13.44
CA VAL A 93 -1.41 -4.54 -14.32
C VAL A 93 -0.09 -3.99 -13.77
N ASP A 94 0.72 -3.35 -14.63
CA ASP A 94 1.93 -2.66 -14.15
C ASP A 94 1.64 -1.22 -13.72
N ARG A 95 0.54 -0.66 -14.21
CA ARG A 95 0.04 0.67 -13.86
C ARG A 95 -1.47 0.75 -14.05
N TRP A 96 -2.10 1.63 -13.30
CA TRP A 96 -3.51 1.97 -13.46
C TRP A 96 -3.68 3.49 -13.57
N GLN A 97 -4.78 3.95 -14.13
CA GLN A 97 -5.04 5.37 -14.29
C GLN A 97 -6.51 5.70 -14.07
N PHE A 98 -6.75 6.84 -13.47
CA PHE A 98 -8.07 7.45 -13.33
C PHE A 98 -8.16 8.66 -14.27
N GLY A 99 -8.54 8.42 -15.53
CA GLY A 99 -8.47 9.42 -16.61
C GLY A 99 -7.07 10.00 -16.73
N THR A 100 -6.97 11.30 -16.95
CA THR A 100 -5.70 12.06 -16.90
C THR A 100 -5.41 12.64 -15.51
N ARG A 101 -6.30 12.41 -14.55
CA ARG A 101 -6.21 12.99 -13.21
C ARG A 101 -5.17 12.32 -12.35
N LEU A 102 -5.08 11.00 -12.40
CA LEU A 102 -4.19 10.23 -11.53
C LEU A 102 -3.57 9.05 -12.28
N LEU A 103 -2.25 8.96 -12.24
CA LEU A 103 -1.49 7.77 -12.55
C LEU A 103 -1.20 7.01 -11.25
N VAL A 104 -1.36 5.68 -11.26
CA VAL A 104 -1.06 4.79 -10.12
C VAL A 104 -0.01 3.79 -10.57
N VAL A 105 1.12 3.80 -9.88
CA VAL A 105 2.24 2.85 -10.06
C VAL A 105 2.78 2.50 -8.68
N HIS A 106 3.35 1.31 -8.53
CA HIS A 106 3.94 0.96 -7.22
C HIS A 106 5.10 1.89 -6.84
N GLY A 107 5.99 2.19 -7.79
CA GLY A 107 7.06 3.16 -7.59
C GLY A 107 8.45 2.55 -7.40
N ALA A 108 8.58 1.22 -7.37
CA ALA A 108 9.89 0.56 -7.26
C ALA A 108 10.83 0.91 -8.41
N ASP A 109 10.32 1.03 -9.63
CA ASP A 109 11.12 1.41 -10.82
C ASP A 109 11.56 2.88 -10.80
N LEU A 110 10.89 3.71 -10.01
CA LEU A 110 11.22 5.11 -9.81
C LEU A 110 12.30 5.30 -8.75
N ASP A 111 12.52 4.28 -7.92
CA ASP A 111 13.59 4.26 -6.93
C ASP A 111 14.91 3.79 -7.55
N ARG A 112 15.74 4.75 -7.93
CA ARG A 112 17.08 4.46 -8.46
C ARG A 112 18.16 4.30 -7.38
N LEU A 113 17.82 4.55 -6.11
CA LEU A 113 18.78 4.52 -5.00
C LEU A 113 18.78 3.17 -4.29
N MET A 114 17.60 2.60 -3.99
CA MET A 114 17.47 1.39 -3.17
C MET A 114 17.61 0.04 -3.90
N PRO A 115 17.15 -0.16 -5.15
CA PRO A 115 17.10 -1.50 -5.75
C PRO A 115 18.47 -2.11 -6.01
N ARG A 116 19.50 -1.29 -6.21
CA ARG A 116 20.83 -1.74 -6.64
C ARG A 116 21.76 -2.14 -5.49
N HIS A 117 21.39 -1.87 -4.23
CA HIS A 117 22.25 -2.14 -3.09
C HIS A 117 21.73 -3.29 -2.22
N GLY A 118 21.79 -4.53 -2.77
CA GLY A 118 21.53 -5.74 -1.99
C GLY A 118 22.34 -5.83 -0.70
N LEU A 119 23.57 -5.29 -0.71
CA LEU A 119 24.41 -5.16 0.49
C LEU A 119 23.76 -4.26 1.55
N PHE A 120 23.11 -3.15 1.14
CA PHE A 120 22.46 -2.23 2.07
C PHE A 120 21.22 -2.88 2.71
N LYS A 121 20.38 -3.54 1.91
CA LYS A 121 19.24 -4.33 2.41
C LYS A 121 19.69 -5.43 3.37
N TRP A 122 20.77 -6.12 3.04
CA TRP A 122 21.37 -7.15 3.89
C TRP A 122 21.88 -6.57 5.21
N LEU A 123 22.62 -5.46 5.17
CA LEU A 123 23.16 -4.78 6.36
C LEU A 123 22.02 -4.31 7.28
N PHE A 124 20.98 -3.67 6.72
CA PHE A 124 19.81 -3.24 7.49
C PHE A 124 19.09 -4.40 8.16
N ARG A 125 18.86 -5.51 7.43
CA ARG A 125 18.24 -6.71 7.99
C ARG A 125 19.11 -7.35 9.09
N ARG A 126 20.42 -7.29 8.96
CA ARG A 126 21.34 -7.82 9.96
C ARG A 126 21.37 -6.95 11.23
N LEU A 127 21.44 -5.64 11.08
CA LEU A 127 21.36 -4.68 12.18
C LEU A 127 20.00 -4.77 12.91
N HIS A 128 18.91 -4.90 12.16
CA HIS A 128 17.59 -5.08 12.75
C HIS A 128 17.49 -6.38 13.55
N ARG A 129 17.97 -7.50 13.00
CA ARG A 129 18.01 -8.79 13.73
C ARG A 129 18.87 -8.72 14.99
N LEU A 130 20.03 -8.08 14.92
CA LEU A 130 20.89 -7.89 16.09
C LEU A 130 20.15 -7.04 17.15
N ARG A 131 19.48 -6.00 16.76
CA ARG A 131 18.69 -5.16 17.66
C ARG A 131 17.56 -5.94 18.36
N VAL A 132 16.83 -6.77 17.62
CA VAL A 132 15.79 -7.63 18.19
C VAL A 132 16.39 -8.66 19.15
N ALA A 133 17.55 -9.26 18.79
CA ALA A 133 18.27 -10.18 19.68
C ALA A 133 18.76 -9.51 20.97
N LEU A 134 18.99 -8.19 20.96
CA LEU A 134 19.32 -7.39 22.15
C LEU A 134 18.09 -6.95 22.96
N GLY A 135 16.90 -7.49 22.64
CA GLY A 135 15.66 -7.23 23.38
C GLY A 135 14.90 -5.96 23.01
N PHE A 136 15.28 -5.28 21.92
CA PHE A 136 14.48 -4.16 21.42
C PHE A 136 13.22 -4.67 20.70
N ARG A 137 12.16 -3.84 20.71
CA ARG A 137 10.89 -4.15 20.05
C ARG A 137 11.12 -4.57 18.60
N ASP A 138 10.53 -5.70 18.21
CA ASP A 138 10.43 -6.08 16.80
C ASP A 138 9.48 -5.14 16.07
N MET A 139 9.84 -4.75 14.85
CA MET A 139 9.08 -3.86 14.00
C MET A 139 9.41 -4.14 12.54
N HIS A 140 8.55 -3.73 11.62
CA HIS A 140 8.86 -3.88 10.20
C HIS A 140 10.17 -3.15 9.83
N VAL A 141 10.98 -3.76 8.95
CA VAL A 141 12.31 -3.23 8.59
C VAL A 141 12.22 -1.81 8.02
N ALA A 142 11.15 -1.50 7.28
CA ALA A 142 10.93 -0.15 6.76
C ALA A 142 10.64 0.86 7.88
N GLU A 143 9.90 0.49 8.93
CA GLU A 143 9.69 1.34 10.11
C GLU A 143 11.02 1.63 10.84
N TYR A 144 11.92 0.63 10.92
CA TYR A 144 13.25 0.84 11.45
C TYR A 144 14.09 1.79 10.59
N ALA A 145 14.01 1.68 9.26
CA ALA A 145 14.72 2.56 8.33
C ALA A 145 14.31 4.03 8.47
N LYS A 146 13.05 4.31 8.83
CA LYS A 146 12.54 5.67 9.07
C LYS A 146 13.25 6.41 10.20
N ARG A 147 13.88 5.69 11.13
CA ARG A 147 14.70 6.29 12.21
C ARG A 147 15.98 6.96 11.67
N TRP A 148 16.41 6.62 10.47
CA TRP A 148 17.52 7.26 9.77
C TRP A 148 16.98 8.44 8.93
N THR A 149 16.41 9.41 9.64
CA THR A 149 15.55 10.47 9.09
C THR A 149 16.11 11.17 7.85
N SER A 150 17.39 11.50 7.82
CA SER A 150 18.00 12.20 6.68
C SER A 150 18.06 11.33 5.43
N LEU A 151 18.49 10.07 5.57
CA LEU A 151 18.58 9.13 4.45
C LEU A 151 17.20 8.78 3.93
N TYR A 152 16.26 8.50 4.84
CA TYR A 152 14.90 8.16 4.48
C TYR A 152 14.16 9.31 3.81
N ARG A 153 14.39 10.55 4.27
CA ARG A 153 13.86 11.75 3.63
C ARG A 153 14.41 11.92 2.22
N ALA A 154 15.74 11.80 2.04
CA ALA A 154 16.36 11.89 0.73
C ALA A 154 15.85 10.83 -0.25
N LEU A 155 15.60 9.60 0.22
CA LEU A 155 15.00 8.54 -0.58
C LEU A 155 13.58 8.92 -1.03
N ASN A 156 12.73 9.35 -0.11
CA ASN A 156 11.36 9.74 -0.43
C ASN A 156 11.31 10.91 -1.42
N GLU A 157 12.14 11.93 -1.21
CA GLU A 157 12.25 13.06 -2.12
C GLU A 157 12.77 12.65 -3.51
N HIS A 158 13.68 11.68 -3.57
CA HIS A 158 14.16 11.15 -4.84
C HIS A 158 13.06 10.43 -5.61
N VAL A 159 12.33 9.52 -4.95
CA VAL A 159 11.19 8.81 -5.57
C VAL A 159 10.10 9.79 -5.98
N ALA A 160 9.74 10.75 -5.12
CA ALA A 160 8.73 11.76 -5.43
C ALA A 160 9.10 12.59 -6.68
N ARG A 161 10.36 13.05 -6.79
CA ARG A 161 10.83 13.80 -7.98
C ARG A 161 10.74 12.97 -9.26
N ASN A 162 11.15 11.70 -9.21
CA ASN A 162 11.07 10.81 -10.38
C ASN A 162 9.61 10.51 -10.77
N ALA A 163 8.75 10.31 -9.76
CA ALA A 163 7.31 10.10 -9.95
C ALA A 163 6.63 11.31 -10.58
N LEU A 164 6.88 12.52 -10.07
CA LEU A 164 6.34 13.75 -10.64
C LEU A 164 6.77 13.96 -12.11
N ARG A 165 8.03 13.64 -12.42
CA ARG A 165 8.51 13.70 -13.82
C ARG A 165 7.76 12.70 -14.69
N ALA A 166 7.60 11.44 -14.25
CA ALA A 166 6.86 10.43 -15.00
C ALA A 166 5.39 10.81 -15.21
N ALA A 167 4.76 11.41 -14.20
CA ALA A 167 3.39 11.93 -14.33
C ALA A 167 3.30 13.05 -15.38
N ALA A 168 4.20 14.02 -15.32
CA ALA A 168 4.25 15.14 -16.26
C ALA A 168 4.49 14.68 -17.70
N GLU A 169 5.44 13.76 -17.92
CA GLU A 169 5.71 13.15 -19.22
C GLU A 169 4.50 12.38 -19.75
N GLY A 170 3.72 11.74 -18.87
CA GLY A 170 2.50 11.02 -19.21
C GLY A 170 1.25 11.91 -19.32
N GLY A 171 1.34 13.21 -19.06
CA GLY A 171 0.19 14.14 -19.09
C GLY A 171 -0.79 13.98 -17.93
N PHE A 172 -0.34 13.45 -16.78
CA PHE A 172 -1.15 13.27 -15.58
C PHE A 172 -1.00 14.43 -14.60
N ALA A 173 -2.11 14.85 -14.00
CA ALA A 173 -2.12 15.90 -12.97
C ALA A 173 -1.51 15.45 -11.63
N ALA A 174 -1.63 14.16 -11.32
CA ALA A 174 -1.11 13.57 -10.10
C ALA A 174 -0.60 12.15 -10.33
N ILE A 175 0.24 11.68 -9.40
CA ILE A 175 0.73 10.30 -9.35
C ILE A 175 0.63 9.76 -7.92
N ALA A 176 0.17 8.51 -7.80
CA ALA A 176 0.13 7.77 -6.55
C ALA A 176 1.13 6.62 -6.57
N CYS A 177 1.94 6.53 -5.52
CA CYS A 177 2.91 5.45 -5.30
C CYS A 177 2.69 4.76 -3.94
N GLY A 178 3.36 3.63 -3.76
CA GLY A 178 3.64 2.94 -2.51
C GLY A 178 5.14 2.87 -2.27
N HIS A 179 5.69 1.66 -2.08
CA HIS A 179 7.11 1.28 -2.06
C HIS A 179 7.93 1.87 -0.91
N THR A 180 7.86 3.17 -0.68
CA THR A 180 8.66 3.82 0.36
C THR A 180 8.02 3.77 1.75
N HIS A 181 6.80 3.29 1.87
CA HIS A 181 6.01 3.20 3.12
C HIS A 181 5.81 4.56 3.82
N ALA A 182 6.02 5.67 3.12
CA ALA A 182 5.87 7.01 3.68
C ALA A 182 4.58 7.65 3.17
N ALA A 183 3.53 7.63 3.96
CA ALA A 183 2.31 8.36 3.61
C ALA A 183 2.65 9.84 3.35
N MET A 184 2.32 10.32 2.16
CA MET A 184 2.70 11.66 1.71
C MET A 184 1.68 12.22 0.73
N ASP A 185 1.46 13.52 0.83
CA ASP A 185 0.68 14.32 -0.11
C ASP A 185 1.47 15.60 -0.38
N LEU A 186 2.12 15.67 -1.53
CA LEU A 186 3.02 16.74 -1.91
C LEU A 186 2.56 17.37 -3.21
N THR A 187 2.18 18.63 -3.18
CA THR A 187 1.87 19.44 -4.36
C THR A 187 3.05 20.32 -4.73
N THR A 188 3.43 20.30 -5.99
CA THR A 188 4.53 21.13 -6.56
C THR A 188 4.06 21.79 -7.83
N GLY A 189 4.90 22.66 -8.42
CA GLY A 189 4.63 23.24 -9.75
C GLY A 189 4.62 22.21 -10.89
N GLN A 190 5.10 20.99 -10.67
CA GLN A 190 5.13 19.89 -11.65
C GLN A 190 3.94 18.92 -11.51
N GLY A 191 3.07 19.10 -10.52
CA GLY A 191 1.94 18.23 -10.24
C GLY A 191 1.88 17.79 -8.77
N ARG A 192 1.10 16.75 -8.50
CA ARG A 192 0.87 16.24 -7.14
C ARG A 192 1.35 14.80 -6.99
N TYR A 193 2.21 14.57 -6.01
CA TYR A 193 2.68 13.24 -5.61
C TYR A 193 1.94 12.79 -4.36
N LEU A 194 1.43 11.56 -4.38
CA LEU A 194 0.74 10.94 -3.26
C LEU A 194 1.39 9.58 -2.96
N ASN A 195 1.46 9.23 -1.69
CA ASN A 195 1.88 7.90 -1.26
C ASN A 195 0.96 7.42 -0.15
N THR A 196 0.46 6.20 -0.27
CA THR A 196 -0.51 5.63 0.68
C THR A 196 0.14 5.11 1.96
N GLY A 197 1.48 5.12 2.06
CA GLY A 197 2.16 4.49 3.18
C GLY A 197 2.07 2.97 3.10
N ALA A 198 2.07 2.30 4.26
CA ALA A 198 1.99 0.85 4.33
C ALA A 198 0.94 0.41 5.37
N TRP A 199 0.39 -0.80 5.17
CA TRP A 199 -0.54 -1.43 6.12
C TRP A 199 0.17 -2.35 7.13
N THR A 200 1.47 -2.12 7.33
CA THR A 200 2.31 -2.80 8.33
C THR A 200 2.70 -1.89 9.49
N GLU A 201 2.29 -0.63 9.47
CA GLU A 201 2.56 0.38 10.50
C GLU A 201 1.45 1.42 10.59
N SER A 202 1.17 1.90 11.79
CA SER A 202 0.17 2.95 12.04
C SER A 202 0.81 4.35 11.96
N PRO A 203 0.10 5.37 11.45
CA PRO A 203 -1.29 5.36 11.01
C PRO A 203 -1.48 4.76 9.60
N LEU A 204 -2.58 4.01 9.43
CA LEU A 204 -2.95 3.42 8.14
C LEU A 204 -3.58 4.47 7.23
N HIS A 205 -3.29 4.39 5.92
CA HIS A 205 -3.81 5.35 4.95
C HIS A 205 -4.37 4.65 3.71
N TYR A 206 -5.23 5.37 3.01
CA TYR A 206 -5.72 5.02 1.69
C TYR A 206 -5.97 6.29 0.87
N LEU A 207 -5.95 6.18 -0.45
CA LEU A 207 -6.44 7.25 -1.32
C LEU A 207 -7.89 6.98 -1.70
N ARG A 208 -8.71 8.02 -1.68
CA ARG A 208 -10.02 8.06 -2.30
C ARG A 208 -9.94 8.98 -3.52
N VAL A 209 -10.41 8.46 -4.64
CA VAL A 209 -10.41 9.18 -5.91
C VAL A 209 -11.81 9.17 -6.45
N ASP A 210 -12.34 10.35 -6.77
CA ASP A 210 -13.61 10.51 -7.47
C ASP A 210 -13.53 11.58 -8.57
N ALA A 211 -14.66 11.86 -9.23
CA ALA A 211 -14.73 12.85 -10.30
C ALA A 211 -14.30 14.25 -9.82
N ALA A 212 -14.45 14.57 -8.54
CA ALA A 212 -14.16 15.89 -7.98
C ALA A 212 -12.74 15.98 -7.38
N SER A 213 -12.23 14.88 -6.76
CA SER A 213 -11.05 14.97 -5.90
C SER A 213 -10.17 13.71 -5.93
N VAL A 214 -8.90 13.91 -5.54
CA VAL A 214 -7.95 12.87 -5.13
C VAL A 214 -7.51 13.24 -3.73
N ALA A 215 -7.80 12.40 -2.74
CA ALA A 215 -7.50 12.71 -1.34
C ALA A 215 -6.87 11.53 -0.60
N LEU A 216 -5.80 11.82 0.14
CA LEU A 216 -5.18 10.90 1.08
C LEU A 216 -5.94 10.95 2.40
N HIS A 217 -6.45 9.81 2.83
CA HIS A 217 -7.20 9.67 4.07
C HIS A 217 -6.44 8.80 5.06
N ARG A 218 -6.50 9.17 6.32
CA ARG A 218 -6.11 8.28 7.40
C ARG A 218 -7.28 7.33 7.69
N TYR A 219 -7.01 6.04 7.69
CA TYR A 219 -7.99 5.04 8.09
C TYR A 219 -8.14 5.07 9.63
N ALA A 220 -9.37 5.24 10.08
CA ALA A 220 -9.75 5.06 11.47
C ALA A 220 -10.79 3.92 11.52
N PRO A 221 -10.54 2.83 12.26
CA PRO A 221 -11.59 1.83 12.49
C PRO A 221 -12.82 2.51 13.07
N ALA A 222 -14.01 2.13 12.61
CA ALA A 222 -15.24 2.55 13.27
C ALA A 222 -15.14 2.19 14.76
N ALA A 223 -15.48 3.12 15.65
CA ALA A 223 -15.51 2.84 17.06
C ALA A 223 -16.42 1.62 17.28
N VAL A 224 -15.86 0.54 17.83
CA VAL A 224 -16.67 -0.61 18.26
C VAL A 224 -17.52 -0.08 19.39
N GLU A 225 -18.82 0.15 19.16
CA GLU A 225 -19.77 0.40 20.22
C GLU A 225 -19.74 -0.84 21.12
N THR A 226 -19.04 -0.72 22.24
CA THR A 226 -19.10 -1.73 23.29
C THR A 226 -20.51 -1.67 23.85
N PRO A 227 -21.34 -2.73 23.71
CA PRO A 227 -22.67 -2.68 24.29
C PRO A 227 -22.53 -2.41 25.79
N CYS A 228 -23.15 -1.34 26.23
CA CYS A 228 -23.25 -1.03 27.65
C CYS A 228 -24.02 -2.17 28.31
N VAL A 229 -23.30 -3.06 29.01
CA VAL A 229 -23.92 -4.10 29.83
C VAL A 229 -24.55 -3.39 31.03
N THR A 230 -25.84 -3.05 30.91
CA THR A 230 -26.65 -2.64 32.03
C THR A 230 -26.75 -3.81 32.97
N ARG A 231 -25.96 -3.78 34.06
CA ARG A 231 -26.19 -4.63 35.19
C ARG A 231 -27.50 -4.16 35.88
N SER A 232 -28.58 -4.88 35.64
CA SER A 232 -29.76 -4.80 36.46
C SER A 232 -29.40 -5.24 37.87
N ARG A 233 -29.69 -4.41 38.84
CA ARG A 233 -29.61 -4.73 40.28
C ARG A 233 -30.81 -5.59 40.68
#